data_40741a4751fcbac2cd49aca9f7c64328
#
_entry.id   40741a4751fcbac2cd49aca9f7c64328
#
_cell.length_a   1.000
_cell.length_b   1.000
_cell.length_c   1.000
_cell.angle_alpha   90.00
_cell.angle_beta   90.00
_cell.angle_gamma   90.00
#
_symmetry.space_group_name_H-M   'P 1'
#
loop_
_entity.id
_entity.type
_entity.pdbx_description
1 polymer ?
#
loop_
_entity_poly.entity_id
_entity_poly.type
_entity_poly.pdbx_seq_one_letter_code
_entity_poly.pdbx_strand_id
1 'polypeptide(L)'
;YRRVALYGVDQLIAWKKDDLSKIGADGVMTEHVIRDREEVSEQIRALGELKEMAKIYGFDISGPATNAKEAVQWLYFGYLAAIKQQNGAAMSIGNIATFLDIYIERDLQDGTITESEAQELIDHLVLKLRCVKFARTPDYNQLFSGDPIWATLIVGEMLDAERSLVTKTDFRFIHTLDNMGNSPEPNLTILWSSKLPTGFKEYCSESSINHSAIQYESDELLADFLGTCDKSIACCVSGMTTGKDMQFFGARANLAKALLYTINGGRDELSGVQVGPKTEPIRGVLNYDEVWAKFDVFMEWLCKLYINTLNVIHYMHDKYSYESLEMALHDTKVRRFMATGIAGFSVAVDSL
;
A
#
# COMPACT_ATOMS: atom_id res chain seq x y z
N TYR A 1 -9.60 1.18 6.12
CA TYR A 1 -10.18 2.56 6.11
C TYR A 1 -11.71 2.52 6.13
N ARG A 2 -12.35 1.52 5.50
CA ARG A 2 -13.81 1.32 5.51
C ARG A 2 -14.40 1.27 6.93
N ARG A 3 -13.64 0.79 7.93
CA ARG A 3 -14.07 0.70 9.34
C ARG A 3 -14.47 2.06 9.93
N VAL A 4 -13.82 3.15 9.51
CA VAL A 4 -14.18 4.50 9.97
C VAL A 4 -15.60 4.84 9.57
N ALA A 5 -15.98 4.55 8.31
CA ALA A 5 -17.33 4.80 7.84
C ALA A 5 -18.36 3.80 8.39
N LEU A 6 -17.98 2.52 8.56
CA LEU A 6 -18.89 1.48 9.04
C LEU A 6 -19.27 1.64 10.52
N TYR A 7 -18.32 2.04 11.36
CA TYR A 7 -18.50 1.95 12.82
C TYR A 7 -18.36 3.29 13.54
N GLY A 8 -17.76 4.29 12.90
CA GLY A 8 -17.35 5.52 13.57
C GLY A 8 -16.15 5.31 14.49
N VAL A 9 -15.47 6.40 14.79
CA VAL A 9 -14.21 6.35 15.55
C VAL A 9 -14.42 5.98 17.01
N ASP A 10 -15.55 6.36 17.63
CA ASP A 10 -15.81 6.05 19.03
C ASP A 10 -15.94 4.53 19.28
N GLN A 11 -16.57 3.82 18.33
CA GLN A 11 -16.66 2.36 18.42
C GLN A 11 -15.28 1.70 18.22
N LEU A 12 -14.47 2.23 17.32
CA LEU A 12 -13.10 1.72 17.11
C LEU A 12 -12.24 1.92 18.37
N ILE A 13 -12.34 3.08 19.02
CA ILE A 13 -11.67 3.35 20.30
C ILE A 13 -12.16 2.40 21.39
N ALA A 14 -13.47 2.14 21.46
CA ALA A 14 -14.03 1.20 22.43
C ALA A 14 -13.46 -0.21 22.27
N TRP A 15 -13.38 -0.70 21.03
CA TRP A 15 -12.77 -2.01 20.74
C TRP A 15 -11.28 -2.08 21.10
N LYS A 16 -10.51 -1.03 20.79
CA LYS A 16 -9.09 -0.98 21.14
C LYS A 16 -8.85 -0.90 22.66
N LYS A 17 -9.73 -0.24 23.40
CA LYS A 17 -9.70 -0.25 24.88
C LYS A 17 -10.02 -1.66 25.42
N ASP A 18 -10.96 -2.37 24.83
CA ASP A 18 -11.26 -3.75 25.18
C ASP A 18 -10.05 -4.67 24.89
N ASP A 19 -9.41 -4.54 23.71
CA ASP A 19 -8.17 -5.25 23.37
C ASP A 19 -7.07 -4.96 24.40
N LEU A 20 -6.85 -3.69 24.73
CA LEU A 20 -5.85 -3.26 25.72
C LEU A 20 -6.09 -3.90 27.11
N SER A 21 -7.35 -4.06 27.50
CA SER A 21 -7.71 -4.68 28.78
C SER A 21 -7.35 -6.16 28.85
N LYS A 22 -7.26 -6.84 27.73
CA LYS A 22 -6.94 -8.28 27.62
C LYS A 22 -5.44 -8.55 27.58
N ILE A 23 -4.64 -7.59 27.13
CA ILE A 23 -3.18 -7.72 27.04
C ILE A 23 -2.57 -7.67 28.44
N GLY A 24 -1.95 -8.79 28.87
CA GLY A 24 -1.36 -8.94 30.22
C GLY A 24 -2.40 -9.07 31.34
N ALA A 25 -3.61 -9.52 31.04
CA ALA A 25 -4.69 -9.72 32.03
C ALA A 25 -4.35 -10.77 33.09
N ASP A 26 -3.39 -11.65 32.83
CA ASP A 26 -2.83 -12.62 33.78
C ASP A 26 -1.86 -11.98 34.79
N GLY A 27 -1.56 -10.69 34.65
CA GLY A 27 -0.65 -9.95 35.50
C GLY A 27 0.83 -10.13 35.19
N VAL A 28 1.17 -10.87 34.14
CA VAL A 28 2.58 -11.07 33.72
C VAL A 28 2.99 -9.98 32.72
N MET A 29 3.94 -9.14 33.09
CA MET A 29 4.45 -8.03 32.28
C MET A 29 5.81 -8.38 31.69
N THR A 30 5.80 -9.17 30.60
CA THR A 30 6.99 -9.38 29.78
C THR A 30 7.26 -8.16 28.89
N GLU A 31 8.46 -8.07 28.32
CA GLU A 31 8.79 -7.03 27.35
C GLU A 31 7.77 -6.97 26.18
N HIS A 32 7.39 -8.12 25.64
CA HIS A 32 6.39 -8.19 24.58
C HIS A 32 5.03 -7.64 25.02
N VAL A 33 4.55 -8.04 26.20
CA VAL A 33 3.28 -7.54 26.75
C VAL A 33 3.30 -6.02 26.93
N ILE A 34 4.42 -5.47 27.41
CA ILE A 34 4.58 -4.02 27.58
C ILE A 34 4.51 -3.32 26.22
N ARG A 35 5.25 -3.83 25.22
CA ARG A 35 5.25 -3.26 23.87
C ARG A 35 3.89 -3.34 23.19
N ASP A 36 3.20 -4.47 23.30
CA ASP A 36 1.84 -4.62 22.76
C ASP A 36 0.86 -3.61 23.39
N ARG A 37 1.01 -3.35 24.70
CA ARG A 37 0.19 -2.34 25.39
C ARG A 37 0.53 -0.92 24.92
N GLU A 38 1.80 -0.60 24.72
CA GLU A 38 2.23 0.67 24.14
C GLU A 38 1.64 0.85 22.75
N GLU A 39 1.75 -0.15 21.87
CA GLU A 39 1.24 -0.11 20.51
C GLU A 39 -0.28 0.14 20.48
N VAL A 40 -1.07 -0.61 21.26
CA VAL A 40 -2.53 -0.40 21.32
C VAL A 40 -2.89 0.96 21.94
N SER A 41 -2.11 1.44 22.89
CA SER A 41 -2.31 2.79 23.47
C SER A 41 -2.08 3.89 22.43
N GLU A 42 -1.03 3.74 21.60
CA GLU A 42 -0.77 4.66 20.48
C GLU A 42 -1.86 4.57 19.39
N GLN A 43 -2.40 3.40 19.12
CA GLN A 43 -3.55 3.25 18.23
C GLN A 43 -4.79 4.00 18.74
N ILE A 44 -5.08 3.94 20.04
CA ILE A 44 -6.18 4.70 20.66
C ILE A 44 -5.94 6.20 20.54
N ARG A 45 -4.71 6.66 20.77
CA ARG A 45 -4.33 8.06 20.62
C ARG A 45 -4.52 8.54 19.19
N ALA A 46 -4.03 7.77 18.21
CA ALA A 46 -4.14 8.08 16.79
C ALA A 46 -5.61 8.18 16.31
N LEU A 47 -6.49 7.30 16.80
CA LEU A 47 -7.93 7.42 16.55
C LEU A 47 -8.54 8.69 17.15
N GLY A 48 -8.09 9.13 18.32
CA GLY A 48 -8.49 10.41 18.91
C GLY A 48 -8.04 11.60 18.06
N GLU A 49 -6.79 11.58 17.59
CA GLU A 49 -6.24 12.61 16.70
C GLU A 49 -6.97 12.65 15.34
N LEU A 50 -7.39 11.50 14.82
CA LEU A 50 -8.23 11.41 13.62
C LEU A 50 -9.55 12.17 13.80
N LYS A 51 -10.20 12.04 14.96
CA LYS A 51 -11.43 12.81 15.28
C LYS A 51 -11.16 14.32 15.30
N GLU A 52 -10.08 14.74 15.95
CA GLU A 52 -9.72 16.16 16.00
C GLU A 52 -9.41 16.71 14.60
N MET A 53 -8.70 15.95 13.78
CA MET A 53 -8.45 16.33 12.39
C MET A 53 -9.77 16.50 11.62
N ALA A 54 -10.70 15.55 11.69
CA ALA A 54 -11.97 15.63 11.00
C ALA A 54 -12.80 16.87 11.47
N LYS A 55 -12.78 17.15 12.76
CA LYS A 55 -13.46 18.30 13.36
C LYS A 55 -12.92 19.64 12.84
N ILE A 56 -11.62 19.76 12.61
CA ILE A 56 -11.00 20.95 11.99
C ILE A 56 -11.62 21.22 10.62
N TYR A 57 -11.94 20.15 9.87
CA TYR A 57 -12.62 20.24 8.58
C TYR A 57 -14.14 20.32 8.66
N GLY A 58 -14.71 20.44 9.87
CA GLY A 58 -16.14 20.60 10.10
C GLY A 58 -16.96 19.30 10.08
N PHE A 59 -16.32 18.12 10.28
CA PHE A 59 -16.98 16.83 10.29
C PHE A 59 -16.90 16.15 11.65
N ASP A 60 -18.00 15.49 12.04
CA ASP A 60 -18.04 14.61 13.22
C ASP A 60 -18.06 13.14 12.77
N ILE A 61 -16.92 12.48 12.89
CA ILE A 61 -16.73 11.06 12.53
C ILE A 61 -16.85 10.13 13.73
N SER A 62 -17.44 10.59 14.83
CA SER A 62 -17.62 9.79 16.06
C SER A 62 -18.49 8.56 15.80
N GLY A 63 -19.58 8.73 15.04
CA GLY A 63 -20.50 7.67 14.64
C GLY A 63 -20.27 7.15 13.21
N PRO A 64 -20.99 6.08 12.83
CA PRO A 64 -20.97 5.55 11.47
C PRO A 64 -21.51 6.55 10.44
N ALA A 65 -21.06 6.43 9.20
CA ALA A 65 -21.57 7.20 8.08
C ALA A 65 -23.04 6.88 7.81
N THR A 66 -23.83 7.90 7.53
CA THR A 66 -25.28 7.79 7.32
C THR A 66 -25.68 7.89 5.85
N ASN A 67 -24.81 8.39 4.98
CA ASN A 67 -25.03 8.60 3.56
C ASN A 67 -23.75 8.44 2.74
N ALA A 68 -23.86 8.46 1.42
CA ALA A 68 -22.73 8.25 0.50
C ALA A 68 -21.63 9.31 0.67
N LYS A 69 -21.99 10.57 0.84
CA LYS A 69 -21.02 11.66 1.04
C LYS A 69 -20.19 11.46 2.32
N GLU A 70 -20.84 11.08 3.41
CA GLU A 70 -20.16 10.77 4.65
C GLU A 70 -19.28 9.52 4.51
N ALA A 71 -19.79 8.44 3.87
CA ALA A 71 -19.02 7.22 3.67
C ALA A 71 -17.70 7.47 2.91
N VAL A 72 -17.77 8.23 1.82
CA VAL A 72 -16.59 8.67 1.05
C VAL A 72 -15.65 9.51 1.91
N GLN A 73 -16.18 10.48 2.67
CA GLN A 73 -15.36 11.40 3.45
C GLN A 73 -14.71 10.71 4.67
N TRP A 74 -15.45 9.84 5.41
CA TRP A 74 -14.90 9.09 6.55
C TRP A 74 -13.79 8.12 6.11
N LEU A 75 -14.02 7.41 5.01
CA LEU A 75 -13.02 6.54 4.40
C LEU A 75 -11.75 7.34 4.02
N TYR A 76 -11.95 8.49 3.37
CA TYR A 76 -10.84 9.35 2.95
C TYR A 76 -10.05 9.90 4.15
N PHE A 77 -10.71 10.31 5.25
CA PHE A 77 -10.01 10.75 6.46
C PHE A 77 -9.13 9.65 7.05
N GLY A 78 -9.65 8.43 7.14
CA GLY A 78 -8.84 7.29 7.61
C GLY A 78 -7.62 7.03 6.74
N TYR A 79 -7.79 7.09 5.42
CA TYR A 79 -6.70 6.91 4.46
C TYR A 79 -5.68 8.05 4.52
N LEU A 80 -6.15 9.29 4.48
CA LEU A 80 -5.28 10.48 4.53
C LEU A 80 -4.44 10.53 5.81
N ALA A 81 -5.04 10.26 6.96
CA ALA A 81 -4.34 10.30 8.23
C ALA A 81 -3.27 9.19 8.33
N ALA A 82 -3.57 7.97 7.84
CA ALA A 82 -2.57 6.90 7.77
C ALA A 82 -1.37 7.28 6.90
N ILE A 83 -1.60 7.85 5.71
CA ILE A 83 -0.53 8.34 4.83
C ILE A 83 0.30 9.41 5.52
N LYS A 84 -0.34 10.40 6.14
CA LYS A 84 0.36 11.52 6.76
C LYS A 84 1.15 11.12 7.99
N GLN A 85 0.65 10.18 8.78
CA GLN A 85 1.35 9.65 9.94
C GLN A 85 2.63 8.91 9.55
N GLN A 86 2.53 8.01 8.56
CA GLN A 86 3.66 7.25 8.08
C GLN A 86 4.63 8.06 7.22
N ASN A 87 4.16 9.18 6.66
CA ASN A 87 4.81 9.84 5.52
C ASN A 87 5.14 8.81 4.43
N GLY A 88 4.19 7.88 4.21
CA GLY A 88 4.37 6.66 3.45
C GLY A 88 4.10 6.80 1.96
N ALA A 89 4.69 5.90 1.21
CA ALA A 89 4.41 5.69 -0.19
C ALA A 89 3.92 4.25 -0.40
N ALA A 90 3.28 4.00 -1.56
CA ALA A 90 2.72 2.70 -1.92
C ALA A 90 1.58 2.25 -0.98
N MET A 91 0.69 3.20 -0.66
CA MET A 91 -0.44 2.97 0.22
C MET A 91 -1.66 2.52 -0.58
N SER A 92 -2.04 1.25 -0.44
CA SER A 92 -3.26 0.75 -1.07
C SER A 92 -4.51 1.28 -0.35
N ILE A 93 -5.50 1.75 -1.11
CA ILE A 93 -6.84 2.01 -0.58
C ILE A 93 -7.73 0.76 -0.66
N GLY A 94 -7.28 -0.25 -1.41
CA GLY A 94 -7.95 -1.53 -1.60
C GLY A 94 -9.16 -1.46 -2.53
N ASN A 95 -10.02 -2.47 -2.46
CA ASN A 95 -11.31 -2.47 -3.13
C ASN A 95 -12.34 -1.74 -2.26
N ILE A 96 -12.72 -0.56 -2.70
CA ILE A 96 -13.72 0.28 -2.00
C ILE A 96 -15.00 0.46 -2.81
N ALA A 97 -15.03 -0.04 -4.06
CA ALA A 97 -16.16 0.15 -4.95
C ALA A 97 -17.44 -0.49 -4.39
N THR A 98 -17.40 -1.79 -4.09
CA THR A 98 -18.54 -2.52 -3.52
C THR A 98 -19.01 -1.92 -2.19
N PHE A 99 -18.06 -1.48 -1.35
CA PHE A 99 -18.37 -0.84 -0.07
C PHE A 99 -19.12 0.50 -0.27
N LEU A 100 -18.63 1.38 -1.14
CA LEU A 100 -19.26 2.67 -1.39
C LEU A 100 -20.59 2.52 -2.13
N ASP A 101 -20.70 1.50 -2.97
CA ASP A 101 -21.94 1.23 -3.73
C ASP A 101 -23.14 0.98 -2.81
N ILE A 102 -22.94 0.38 -1.64
CA ILE A 102 -24.00 0.18 -0.64
C ILE A 102 -24.66 1.51 -0.24
N TYR A 103 -23.85 2.53 0.02
CA TYR A 103 -24.35 3.86 0.40
C TYR A 103 -24.91 4.61 -0.80
N ILE A 104 -24.21 4.55 -1.93
CA ILE A 104 -24.61 5.25 -3.15
C ILE A 104 -25.96 4.72 -3.67
N GLU A 105 -26.11 3.40 -3.80
CA GLU A 105 -27.37 2.81 -4.29
C GLU A 105 -28.53 3.07 -3.35
N ARG A 106 -28.30 3.07 -2.02
CA ARG A 106 -29.33 3.46 -1.07
C ARG A 106 -29.76 4.92 -1.28
N ASP A 107 -28.81 5.84 -1.35
CA ASP A 107 -29.10 7.27 -1.51
C ASP A 107 -29.75 7.58 -2.87
N LEU A 108 -29.41 6.82 -3.93
CA LEU A 108 -30.08 6.87 -5.24
C LEU A 108 -31.52 6.37 -5.14
N GLN A 109 -31.78 5.26 -4.45
CA GLN A 109 -33.11 4.69 -4.25
C GLN A 109 -34.01 5.63 -3.43
N ASP A 110 -33.44 6.29 -2.44
CA ASP A 110 -34.13 7.28 -1.59
C ASP A 110 -34.31 8.63 -2.29
N GLY A 111 -33.71 8.81 -3.48
CA GLY A 111 -33.79 10.05 -4.27
C GLY A 111 -33.02 11.22 -3.63
N THR A 112 -32.11 10.96 -2.72
CA THR A 112 -31.28 11.98 -2.04
C THR A 112 -30.11 12.45 -2.89
N ILE A 113 -29.67 11.62 -3.85
CA ILE A 113 -28.69 11.97 -4.87
C ILE A 113 -29.14 11.46 -6.25
N THR A 114 -28.59 12.06 -7.30
CA THR A 114 -28.72 11.63 -8.69
C THR A 114 -27.52 10.80 -9.13
N GLU A 115 -27.62 10.10 -10.27
CA GLU A 115 -26.48 9.37 -10.87
C GLU A 115 -25.29 10.31 -11.17
N SER A 116 -25.56 11.55 -11.59
CA SER A 116 -24.51 12.55 -11.82
C SER A 116 -23.80 12.93 -10.52
N GLU A 117 -24.54 13.13 -9.44
CA GLU A 117 -23.95 13.43 -8.12
C GLU A 117 -23.20 12.23 -7.54
N ALA A 118 -23.66 11.01 -7.79
CA ALA A 118 -22.95 9.79 -7.43
C ALA A 118 -21.59 9.70 -8.14
N GLN A 119 -21.54 9.99 -9.45
CA GLN A 119 -20.30 10.05 -10.21
C GLN A 119 -19.40 11.18 -9.69
N GLU A 120 -19.94 12.36 -9.40
CA GLU A 120 -19.19 13.50 -8.88
C GLU A 120 -18.53 13.19 -7.52
N LEU A 121 -19.21 12.44 -6.64
CA LEU A 121 -18.61 11.98 -5.38
C LEU A 121 -17.36 11.11 -5.61
N ILE A 122 -17.42 10.21 -6.58
CA ILE A 122 -16.28 9.34 -6.93
C ILE A 122 -15.18 10.16 -7.61
N ASP A 123 -15.51 11.07 -8.51
CA ASP A 123 -14.53 11.97 -9.15
C ASP A 123 -13.81 12.82 -8.11
N HIS A 124 -14.52 13.38 -7.13
CA HIS A 124 -13.92 14.13 -6.03
C HIS A 124 -12.98 13.28 -5.16
N LEU A 125 -13.33 12.02 -4.90
CA LEU A 125 -12.44 11.11 -4.18
C LEU A 125 -11.14 10.87 -4.96
N VAL A 126 -11.25 10.56 -6.26
CA VAL A 126 -10.09 10.35 -7.13
C VAL A 126 -9.25 11.63 -7.25
N LEU A 127 -9.89 12.80 -7.39
CA LEU A 127 -9.19 14.08 -7.40
C LEU A 127 -8.40 14.30 -6.10
N LYS A 128 -9.00 14.02 -4.94
CA LYS A 128 -8.30 14.10 -3.65
C LYS A 128 -7.09 13.17 -3.59
N LEU A 129 -7.21 11.93 -4.11
CA LEU A 129 -6.07 11.01 -4.18
C LEU A 129 -4.94 11.56 -5.07
N ARG A 130 -5.28 12.22 -6.20
CA ARG A 130 -4.30 12.90 -7.07
C ARG A 130 -3.61 14.09 -6.39
N CYS A 131 -4.30 14.78 -5.48
CA CYS A 131 -3.81 15.97 -4.79
C CYS A 131 -3.00 15.65 -3.52
N VAL A 132 -3.12 14.46 -2.95
CA VAL A 132 -2.39 14.10 -1.73
C VAL A 132 -0.90 14.01 -2.02
N LYS A 133 -0.15 14.88 -1.36
CA LYS A 133 1.32 14.95 -1.44
C LYS A 133 1.89 15.05 -0.03
N PHE A 134 3.15 14.72 0.12
CA PHE A 134 3.90 14.97 1.33
C PHE A 134 5.32 15.40 1.01
N ALA A 135 5.91 16.20 1.88
CA ALA A 135 7.26 16.71 1.69
C ALA A 135 8.29 15.56 1.81
N ARG A 136 9.20 15.50 0.85
CA ARG A 136 10.32 14.57 0.81
C ARG A 136 11.62 15.34 0.65
N THR A 137 12.72 14.67 0.89
CA THR A 137 14.04 15.26 0.60
C THR A 137 14.21 15.52 -0.91
N PRO A 138 14.99 16.53 -1.31
CA PRO A 138 15.23 16.80 -2.72
C PRO A 138 15.76 15.58 -3.49
N ASP A 139 16.66 14.82 -2.88
CA ASP A 139 17.22 13.59 -3.48
C ASP A 139 16.13 12.55 -3.77
N TYR A 140 15.19 12.37 -2.84
CA TYR A 140 14.06 11.47 -3.02
C TYR A 140 13.14 11.95 -4.16
N ASN A 141 12.83 13.23 -4.19
CA ASN A 141 12.00 13.82 -5.25
C ASN A 141 12.65 13.69 -6.63
N GLN A 142 13.96 13.86 -6.72
CA GLN A 142 14.71 13.66 -7.96
C GLN A 142 14.63 12.20 -8.42
N LEU A 143 14.77 11.25 -7.51
CA LEU A 143 14.72 9.82 -7.83
C LEU A 143 13.33 9.37 -8.31
N PHE A 144 12.26 9.89 -7.73
CA PHE A 144 10.88 9.47 -7.98
C PHE A 144 10.05 10.49 -8.76
N SER A 145 10.66 11.54 -9.28
CA SER A 145 10.00 12.57 -10.11
C SER A 145 8.83 13.26 -9.40
N GLY A 146 8.97 13.58 -8.11
CA GLY A 146 7.98 14.29 -7.31
C GLY A 146 7.60 13.59 -6.01
N ASP A 147 6.42 13.93 -5.48
CA ASP A 147 5.93 13.50 -4.17
C ASP A 147 4.72 12.55 -4.23
N PRO A 148 4.64 11.57 -5.16
CA PRO A 148 3.48 10.69 -5.23
C PRO A 148 3.40 9.81 -3.98
N ILE A 149 2.16 9.53 -3.54
CA ILE A 149 1.89 8.55 -2.48
C ILE A 149 1.73 7.13 -3.02
N TRP A 150 1.66 7.00 -4.36
CA TRP A 150 1.37 5.76 -5.06
C TRP A 150 0.15 5.03 -4.49
N ALA A 151 -0.96 5.78 -4.40
CA ALA A 151 -2.25 5.23 -4.06
C ALA A 151 -2.65 4.18 -5.08
N THR A 152 -3.01 2.97 -4.62
CA THR A 152 -3.55 1.92 -5.49
C THR A 152 -5.00 1.67 -5.14
N LEU A 153 -5.85 1.79 -6.15
CA LEU A 153 -7.28 1.53 -6.09
C LEU A 153 -7.58 0.26 -6.90
N ILE A 154 -8.35 -0.64 -6.32
CA ILE A 154 -8.73 -1.90 -6.94
C ILE A 154 -10.18 -1.85 -7.36
N VAL A 155 -10.48 -2.34 -8.56
CA VAL A 155 -11.83 -2.61 -9.08
C VAL A 155 -11.90 -4.03 -9.63
N GLY A 156 -13.11 -4.56 -9.77
CA GLY A 156 -13.31 -5.95 -10.16
C GLY A 156 -13.33 -6.88 -8.95
N GLU A 157 -12.54 -7.94 -8.98
CA GLU A 157 -12.43 -8.93 -7.91
C GLU A 157 -13.58 -9.94 -7.84
N MET A 158 -13.25 -11.18 -7.55
CA MET A 158 -14.22 -12.24 -7.24
C MET A 158 -14.39 -12.38 -5.73
N LEU A 159 -15.63 -12.48 -5.28
CA LEU A 159 -15.95 -12.82 -3.89
C LEU A 159 -15.65 -14.30 -3.62
N ASP A 160 -16.02 -15.14 -4.56
CA ASP A 160 -15.78 -16.59 -4.55
C ASP A 160 -15.69 -17.13 -6.00
N ALA A 161 -15.75 -18.44 -6.17
CA ALA A 161 -15.61 -19.07 -7.46
C ALA A 161 -16.72 -18.71 -8.49
N GLU A 162 -17.86 -18.17 -8.02
CA GLU A 162 -19.05 -17.93 -8.87
C GLU A 162 -19.53 -16.47 -8.83
N ARG A 163 -19.26 -15.74 -7.76
CA ARG A 163 -19.77 -14.39 -7.54
C ARG A 163 -18.64 -13.36 -7.61
N SER A 164 -18.89 -12.30 -8.37
CA SER A 164 -18.00 -11.14 -8.41
C SER A 164 -18.41 -10.06 -7.39
N LEU A 165 -17.46 -9.20 -7.05
CA LEU A 165 -17.71 -7.99 -6.27
C LEU A 165 -18.00 -6.77 -7.15
N VAL A 166 -18.08 -6.94 -8.47
CA VAL A 166 -18.35 -5.84 -9.40
C VAL A 166 -19.72 -5.22 -9.15
N THR A 167 -19.70 -3.91 -8.98
CA THR A 167 -20.89 -3.06 -8.80
C THR A 167 -20.86 -1.89 -9.79
N LYS A 168 -21.88 -1.05 -9.81
CA LYS A 168 -21.89 0.16 -10.62
C LYS A 168 -20.74 1.10 -10.26
N THR A 169 -20.31 1.10 -9.01
CA THR A 169 -19.22 1.97 -8.54
C THR A 169 -17.86 1.56 -9.08
N ASP A 170 -17.66 0.29 -9.47
CA ASP A 170 -16.47 -0.11 -10.25
C ASP A 170 -16.42 0.61 -11.59
N PHE A 171 -17.54 0.68 -12.30
CA PHE A 171 -17.65 1.45 -13.55
C PHE A 171 -17.43 2.94 -13.31
N ARG A 172 -17.99 3.52 -12.23
CA ARG A 172 -17.78 4.93 -11.88
C ARG A 172 -16.31 5.25 -11.65
N PHE A 173 -15.54 4.37 -11.00
CA PHE A 173 -14.09 4.55 -10.82
C PHE A 173 -13.34 4.54 -12.16
N ILE A 174 -13.65 3.62 -13.06
CA ILE A 174 -13.03 3.60 -14.39
C ILE A 174 -13.42 4.83 -15.19
N HIS A 175 -14.70 5.26 -15.12
CA HIS A 175 -15.22 6.45 -15.81
C HIS A 175 -14.56 7.76 -15.35
N THR A 176 -13.89 7.79 -14.18
CA THR A 176 -13.10 8.96 -13.78
C THR A 176 -11.99 9.28 -14.76
N LEU A 177 -11.52 8.31 -15.54
CA LEU A 177 -10.51 8.53 -16.59
C LEU A 177 -11.06 9.33 -17.77
N ASP A 178 -12.35 9.10 -18.13
CA ASP A 178 -13.04 9.91 -19.15
C ASP A 178 -13.24 11.35 -18.65
N ASN A 179 -13.65 11.51 -17.39
CA ASN A 179 -13.94 12.82 -16.80
C ASN A 179 -12.71 13.67 -16.54
N MET A 180 -11.60 13.06 -16.13
CA MET A 180 -10.43 13.78 -15.61
C MET A 180 -9.11 13.44 -16.35
N GLY A 181 -9.15 12.55 -17.34
CA GLY A 181 -7.98 12.08 -18.07
C GLY A 181 -7.05 11.18 -17.26
N ASN A 182 -6.00 10.70 -17.95
CA ASN A 182 -5.01 9.80 -17.37
C ASN A 182 -4.20 10.47 -16.26
N SER A 183 -3.89 9.69 -15.23
CA SER A 183 -3.00 10.11 -14.14
C SER A 183 -2.28 8.88 -13.59
N PRO A 184 -1.03 9.01 -13.13
CA PRO A 184 -0.33 7.92 -12.45
C PRO A 184 -0.97 7.59 -11.09
N GLU A 185 -1.80 8.46 -10.55
CA GLU A 185 -2.49 8.27 -9.27
C GLU A 185 -3.99 8.58 -9.40
N PRO A 186 -4.82 7.76 -8.72
CA PRO A 186 -4.46 6.47 -8.15
C PRO A 186 -4.01 5.49 -9.24
N ASN A 187 -3.09 4.57 -8.91
CA ASN A 187 -2.84 3.42 -9.76
C ASN A 187 -4.12 2.55 -9.77
N LEU A 188 -4.84 2.58 -10.87
CA LEU A 188 -6.10 1.86 -11.02
C LEU A 188 -5.84 0.44 -11.48
N THR A 189 -6.07 -0.53 -10.58
CA THR A 189 -5.82 -1.93 -10.83
C THR A 189 -7.13 -2.71 -10.98
N ILE A 190 -7.30 -3.38 -12.10
CA ILE A 190 -8.38 -4.33 -12.31
C ILE A 190 -7.90 -5.70 -11.83
N LEU A 191 -8.56 -6.25 -10.81
CA LEU A 191 -8.39 -7.64 -10.43
C LEU A 191 -9.17 -8.51 -11.41
N TRP A 192 -8.45 -8.99 -12.42
CA TRP A 192 -9.01 -9.72 -13.54
C TRP A 192 -9.26 -11.18 -13.22
N SER A 193 -10.45 -11.64 -13.54
CA SER A 193 -10.83 -13.04 -13.63
C SER A 193 -11.60 -13.29 -14.91
N SER A 194 -11.41 -14.47 -15.51
CA SER A 194 -12.23 -14.90 -16.64
C SER A 194 -13.73 -14.96 -16.32
N LYS A 195 -14.06 -15.08 -15.02
CA LYS A 195 -15.43 -15.20 -14.49
C LYS A 195 -16.10 -13.86 -14.20
N LEU A 196 -15.42 -12.75 -14.33
CA LEU A 196 -16.03 -11.43 -14.20
C LEU A 196 -17.16 -11.23 -15.22
N PRO A 197 -18.18 -10.42 -14.91
CA PRO A 197 -19.29 -10.13 -15.82
C PRO A 197 -18.77 -9.66 -17.19
N THR A 198 -19.35 -10.19 -18.27
CA THR A 198 -18.90 -9.89 -19.64
C THR A 198 -18.93 -8.39 -19.92
N GLY A 199 -20.01 -7.68 -19.57
CA GLY A 199 -20.11 -6.24 -19.77
C GLY A 199 -19.04 -5.44 -19.02
N PHE A 200 -18.62 -5.89 -17.83
CA PHE A 200 -17.50 -5.26 -17.12
C PHE A 200 -16.17 -5.50 -17.83
N LYS A 201 -15.92 -6.72 -18.31
CA LYS A 201 -14.70 -7.05 -19.08
C LYS A 201 -14.59 -6.25 -20.38
N GLU A 202 -15.71 -6.10 -21.10
CA GLU A 202 -15.78 -5.31 -22.32
C GLU A 202 -15.49 -3.83 -22.03
N TYR A 203 -16.11 -3.26 -20.99
CA TYR A 203 -15.89 -1.87 -20.57
C TYR A 203 -14.43 -1.62 -20.15
N CYS A 204 -13.83 -2.54 -19.38
CA CYS A 204 -12.41 -2.47 -19.00
C CYS A 204 -11.51 -2.47 -20.23
N SER A 205 -11.80 -3.35 -21.19
CA SER A 205 -11.01 -3.47 -22.44
C SER A 205 -11.12 -2.22 -23.30
N GLU A 206 -12.32 -1.67 -23.48
CA GLU A 206 -12.55 -0.41 -24.18
C GLU A 206 -11.84 0.76 -23.51
N SER A 207 -11.94 0.86 -22.18
CA SER A 207 -11.25 1.88 -21.41
C SER A 207 -9.73 1.78 -21.54
N SER A 208 -9.18 0.56 -21.61
CA SER A 208 -7.73 0.35 -21.78
C SER A 208 -7.21 0.71 -23.18
N ILE A 209 -8.09 0.73 -24.20
CA ILE A 209 -7.74 1.25 -25.52
C ILE A 209 -7.62 2.78 -25.49
N ASN A 210 -8.48 3.44 -24.73
CA ASN A 210 -8.57 4.89 -24.69
C ASN A 210 -7.69 5.53 -23.62
N HIS A 211 -7.31 4.78 -22.59
CA HIS A 211 -6.58 5.26 -21.42
C HIS A 211 -5.38 4.38 -21.09
N SER A 212 -4.25 5.01 -20.78
CA SER A 212 -2.99 4.32 -20.40
C SER A 212 -2.80 4.15 -18.88
N ALA A 213 -3.79 4.51 -18.06
CA ALA A 213 -3.71 4.55 -16.60
C ALA A 213 -4.41 3.37 -15.91
N ILE A 214 -4.50 2.22 -16.58
CA ILE A 214 -5.13 1.00 -16.07
C ILE A 214 -4.10 -0.12 -16.02
N GLN A 215 -4.05 -0.83 -14.90
CA GLN A 215 -3.24 -2.02 -14.69
C GLN A 215 -4.16 -3.24 -14.49
N TYR A 216 -3.67 -4.42 -14.87
CA TYR A 216 -4.36 -5.70 -14.66
C TYR A 216 -3.53 -6.62 -13.81
N GLU A 217 -4.17 -7.26 -12.83
CA GLU A 217 -3.59 -8.32 -12.01
C GLU A 217 -4.52 -9.53 -11.97
N SER A 218 -3.96 -10.73 -11.88
CA SER A 218 -4.76 -11.95 -11.80
C SER A 218 -5.41 -12.09 -10.43
N ASP A 219 -6.75 -12.05 -10.40
CA ASP A 219 -7.52 -12.28 -9.19
C ASP A 219 -7.38 -13.70 -8.67
N GLU A 220 -7.42 -14.69 -9.57
CA GLU A 220 -7.28 -16.10 -9.22
C GLU A 220 -5.91 -16.39 -8.59
N LEU A 221 -4.82 -15.88 -9.17
CA LEU A 221 -3.47 -16.10 -8.64
C LEU A 221 -3.32 -15.50 -7.25
N LEU A 222 -3.84 -14.29 -7.04
CA LEU A 222 -3.81 -13.65 -5.72
C LEU A 222 -4.71 -14.37 -4.71
N ALA A 223 -5.87 -14.88 -5.14
CA ALA A 223 -6.75 -15.68 -4.28
C ALA A 223 -6.08 -16.98 -3.84
N ASP A 224 -5.41 -17.67 -4.74
CA ASP A 224 -4.67 -18.91 -4.44
C ASP A 224 -3.52 -18.63 -3.46
N PHE A 225 -2.80 -17.54 -3.64
CA PHE A 225 -1.68 -17.15 -2.77
C PHE A 225 -2.13 -16.68 -1.38
N LEU A 226 -3.15 -15.82 -1.32
CA LEU A 226 -3.63 -15.21 -0.09
C LEU A 226 -4.66 -16.06 0.66
N GLY A 227 -5.34 -16.97 -0.06
CA GLY A 227 -6.40 -17.80 0.50
C GLY A 227 -7.68 -17.04 0.87
N THR A 228 -7.94 -15.90 0.22
CA THR A 228 -9.05 -15.00 0.56
C THR A 228 -9.54 -14.16 -0.61
N CYS A 229 -10.77 -13.66 -0.51
CA CYS A 229 -11.23 -12.44 -1.17
C CYS A 229 -10.88 -11.21 -0.31
N ASP A 230 -11.22 -10.01 -0.73
CA ASP A 230 -10.89 -8.74 -0.06
C ASP A 230 -9.39 -8.46 -0.07
N LYS A 231 -8.90 -8.33 -1.27
CA LYS A 231 -7.49 -8.10 -1.55
C LYS A 231 -7.18 -6.61 -1.62
N SER A 232 -5.95 -6.28 -1.35
CA SER A 232 -5.37 -4.98 -1.64
C SER A 232 -4.02 -5.16 -2.31
N ILE A 233 -3.65 -4.20 -3.15
CA ILE A 233 -2.36 -4.18 -3.83
C ILE A 233 -1.68 -2.88 -3.48
N ALA A 234 -0.48 -2.98 -2.91
CA ALA A 234 0.36 -1.82 -2.69
C ALA A 234 1.26 -1.60 -3.90
N CYS A 235 1.37 -0.33 -4.33
CA CYS A 235 2.14 0.08 -5.50
C CYS A 235 1.60 -0.59 -6.78
N CYS A 236 2.34 -1.53 -7.34
CA CYS A 236 2.00 -2.19 -8.61
C CYS A 236 1.53 -3.65 -8.44
N VAL A 237 2.20 -4.46 -7.59
CA VAL A 237 1.98 -5.93 -7.58
C VAL A 237 1.99 -6.57 -6.19
N SER A 238 2.19 -5.82 -5.12
CA SER A 238 2.31 -6.37 -3.77
C SER A 238 0.94 -6.69 -3.18
N GLY A 239 0.47 -7.92 -3.38
CA GLY A 239 -0.82 -8.39 -2.89
C GLY A 239 -0.85 -8.62 -1.38
N MET A 240 -1.96 -8.24 -0.73
CA MET A 240 -2.21 -8.39 0.70
C MET A 240 -3.69 -8.65 0.95
N THR A 241 -4.01 -9.26 2.08
CA THR A 241 -5.39 -9.32 2.58
C THR A 241 -5.72 -8.01 3.29
N THR A 242 -6.76 -7.32 2.83
CA THR A 242 -7.18 -6.03 3.38
C THR A 242 -7.47 -6.11 4.87
N GLY A 243 -6.82 -5.26 5.65
CA GLY A 243 -7.00 -5.15 7.10
C GLY A 243 -6.43 -6.30 7.93
N LYS A 244 -5.74 -7.26 7.31
CA LYS A 244 -5.14 -8.43 7.99
C LYS A 244 -3.64 -8.56 7.76
N ASP A 245 -3.14 -8.00 6.67
CA ASP A 245 -1.74 -8.09 6.28
C ASP A 245 -1.11 -6.70 6.25
N MET A 246 0.16 -6.65 6.68
CA MET A 246 1.03 -5.50 6.49
C MET A 246 2.29 -5.95 5.78
N GLN A 247 2.74 -5.15 4.82
CA GLN A 247 3.96 -5.43 4.08
C GLN A 247 4.94 -4.26 4.23
N PHE A 248 6.14 -4.59 4.68
CA PHE A 248 7.23 -3.63 4.79
C PHE A 248 8.15 -3.76 3.57
N PHE A 249 8.36 -2.64 2.90
CA PHE A 249 9.25 -2.53 1.76
C PHE A 249 10.19 -1.34 1.99
N GLY A 250 11.44 -1.64 2.37
CA GLY A 250 12.39 -0.60 2.76
C GLY A 250 13.37 -0.18 1.67
N ALA A 251 13.82 -1.11 0.84
CA ALA A 251 14.89 -0.84 -0.13
C ALA A 251 14.98 -1.92 -1.22
N ARG A 252 15.71 -1.60 -2.29
CA ARG A 252 16.12 -2.56 -3.32
C ARG A 252 17.64 -2.71 -3.36
N ALA A 253 18.12 -3.96 -3.53
CA ALA A 253 19.51 -4.24 -3.82
C ALA A 253 19.75 -4.18 -5.33
N ASN A 254 20.71 -3.37 -5.78
CA ASN A 254 21.06 -3.25 -7.20
C ASN A 254 22.18 -4.25 -7.55
N LEU A 255 21.81 -5.36 -8.20
CA LEU A 255 22.72 -6.44 -8.55
C LEU A 255 23.71 -6.06 -9.66
N ALA A 256 23.29 -5.23 -10.62
CA ALA A 256 24.20 -4.74 -11.66
C ALA A 256 25.32 -3.88 -11.05
N LYS A 257 24.99 -3.00 -10.09
CA LYS A 257 25.99 -2.23 -9.34
C LYS A 257 26.87 -3.13 -8.46
N ALA A 258 26.29 -4.16 -7.84
CA ALA A 258 27.04 -5.13 -7.06
C ALA A 258 28.11 -5.85 -7.92
N LEU A 259 27.75 -6.22 -9.15
CA LEU A 259 28.70 -6.82 -10.09
C LEU A 259 29.81 -5.83 -10.49
N LEU A 260 29.47 -4.57 -10.80
CA LEU A 260 30.48 -3.53 -11.09
C LEU A 260 31.41 -3.29 -9.91
N TYR A 261 30.90 -3.22 -8.68
CA TYR A 261 31.72 -3.08 -7.48
C TYR A 261 32.62 -4.29 -7.29
N THR A 262 32.15 -5.49 -7.56
CA THR A 262 32.95 -6.72 -7.50
C THR A 262 34.15 -6.63 -8.44
N ILE A 263 33.94 -6.24 -9.69
CA ILE A 263 35.02 -6.09 -10.70
C ILE A 263 36.00 -5.00 -10.28
N ASN A 264 35.52 -3.90 -9.67
CA ASN A 264 36.35 -2.78 -9.23
C ASN A 264 36.91 -2.90 -7.81
N GLY A 265 36.94 -4.11 -7.24
CA GLY A 265 37.53 -4.36 -5.92
C GLY A 265 36.75 -3.76 -4.75
N GLY A 266 35.44 -3.66 -4.90
CA GLY A 266 34.52 -3.09 -3.92
C GLY A 266 34.36 -1.59 -3.98
N ARG A 267 34.85 -0.94 -5.05
CA ARG A 267 34.78 0.51 -5.24
C ARG A 267 33.73 0.88 -6.27
N ASP A 268 33.10 2.03 -6.03
CA ASP A 268 32.23 2.67 -7.03
C ASP A 268 33.09 3.17 -8.21
N GLU A 269 32.68 2.84 -9.41
CA GLU A 269 33.42 3.11 -10.64
C GLU A 269 33.47 4.61 -11.00
N LEU A 270 32.51 5.41 -10.50
CA LEU A 270 32.43 6.84 -10.78
C LEU A 270 33.13 7.67 -9.71
N SER A 271 32.81 7.41 -8.45
CA SER A 271 33.33 8.21 -7.31
C SER A 271 34.65 7.67 -6.74
N GLY A 272 34.99 6.42 -7.03
CA GLY A 272 36.15 5.74 -6.46
C GLY A 272 35.99 5.39 -4.97
N VAL A 273 34.82 5.66 -4.37
CA VAL A 273 34.56 5.39 -2.95
C VAL A 273 34.50 3.88 -2.70
N GLN A 274 35.09 3.42 -1.61
CA GLN A 274 34.98 2.03 -1.15
C GLN A 274 33.57 1.80 -0.59
N VAL A 275 32.80 0.99 -1.28
CA VAL A 275 31.38 0.71 -0.93
C VAL A 275 31.23 -0.65 -0.28
N GLY A 276 31.91 -1.67 -0.80
CA GLY A 276 31.78 -3.06 -0.37
C GLY A 276 33.10 -3.67 0.10
N PRO A 277 33.16 -4.99 0.23
CA PRO A 277 34.39 -5.71 0.59
C PRO A 277 35.56 -5.31 -0.30
N LYS A 278 36.70 -4.99 0.33
CA LYS A 278 37.91 -4.64 -0.40
C LYS A 278 38.54 -5.91 -0.95
N THR A 279 38.65 -6.00 -2.27
CA THR A 279 39.35 -7.06 -3.00
C THR A 279 40.29 -6.44 -4.04
N GLU A 280 41.15 -7.25 -4.66
CA GLU A 280 41.92 -6.78 -5.80
C GLU A 280 41.00 -6.59 -7.02
N PRO A 281 41.01 -5.42 -7.69
CA PRO A 281 40.23 -5.20 -8.91
C PRO A 281 40.64 -6.18 -10.00
N ILE A 282 39.69 -6.69 -10.75
CA ILE A 282 39.96 -7.51 -11.93
C ILE A 282 40.39 -6.58 -13.06
N ARG A 283 41.49 -6.90 -13.72
CA ARG A 283 42.10 -6.10 -14.78
C ARG A 283 42.25 -6.93 -16.07
N GLY A 284 42.14 -6.26 -17.21
CA GLY A 284 42.30 -6.92 -18.51
C GLY A 284 41.08 -7.72 -18.91
N VAL A 285 41.28 -8.93 -19.46
CA VAL A 285 40.23 -9.84 -19.87
C VAL A 285 39.56 -10.42 -18.64
N LEU A 286 38.24 -10.29 -18.56
CA LEU A 286 37.46 -10.88 -17.47
C LEU A 286 37.39 -12.39 -17.63
N ASN A 287 37.76 -13.10 -16.56
CA ASN A 287 37.58 -14.56 -16.46
C ASN A 287 36.31 -14.82 -15.64
N TYR A 288 35.41 -15.62 -16.21
CA TYR A 288 34.11 -15.92 -15.60
C TYR A 288 34.24 -16.51 -14.19
N ASP A 289 35.10 -17.52 -14.00
CA ASP A 289 35.24 -18.17 -12.69
C ASP A 289 35.79 -17.24 -11.62
N GLU A 290 36.71 -16.34 -11.99
CA GLU A 290 37.25 -15.31 -11.09
C GLU A 290 36.17 -14.28 -10.73
N VAL A 291 35.42 -13.79 -11.71
CA VAL A 291 34.34 -12.83 -11.49
C VAL A 291 33.27 -13.45 -10.60
N TRP A 292 32.87 -14.67 -10.90
CA TRP A 292 31.85 -15.38 -10.15
C TRP A 292 32.25 -15.60 -8.69
N ALA A 293 33.45 -16.09 -8.44
CA ALA A 293 33.94 -16.33 -7.08
C ALA A 293 33.99 -15.05 -6.24
N LYS A 294 34.39 -13.91 -6.82
CA LYS A 294 34.39 -12.62 -6.14
C LYS A 294 32.97 -12.08 -5.96
N PHE A 295 32.09 -12.28 -6.95
CA PHE A 295 30.70 -11.83 -6.90
C PHE A 295 29.92 -12.58 -5.81
N ASP A 296 30.16 -13.89 -5.64
CA ASP A 296 29.54 -14.69 -4.59
C ASP A 296 29.88 -14.14 -3.18
N VAL A 297 31.15 -13.81 -2.93
CA VAL A 297 31.58 -13.16 -1.68
C VAL A 297 30.91 -11.78 -1.51
N PHE A 298 30.79 -11.02 -2.59
CA PHE A 298 30.16 -9.71 -2.55
C PHE A 298 28.65 -9.83 -2.26
N MET A 299 28.00 -10.81 -2.87
CA MET A 299 26.58 -11.10 -2.64
C MET A 299 26.29 -11.52 -1.21
N GLU A 300 27.14 -12.35 -0.58
CA GLU A 300 26.99 -12.69 0.82
C GLU A 300 27.05 -11.45 1.73
N TRP A 301 27.99 -10.56 1.48
CA TRP A 301 28.09 -9.28 2.17
C TRP A 301 26.86 -8.40 1.93
N LEU A 302 26.41 -8.27 0.69
CA LEU A 302 25.27 -7.47 0.31
C LEU A 302 23.98 -7.97 0.97
N CYS A 303 23.75 -9.29 0.99
CA CYS A 303 22.59 -9.88 1.65
C CYS A 303 22.57 -9.55 3.16
N LYS A 304 23.71 -9.68 3.83
CA LYS A 304 23.83 -9.32 5.26
C LYS A 304 23.53 -7.84 5.49
N LEU A 305 24.13 -6.96 4.67
CA LEU A 305 23.90 -5.52 4.75
C LEU A 305 22.43 -5.19 4.52
N TYR A 306 21.85 -5.77 3.48
CA TYR A 306 20.45 -5.52 3.08
C TYR A 306 19.45 -5.91 4.17
N ILE A 307 19.55 -7.13 4.70
CA ILE A 307 18.65 -7.60 5.77
C ILE A 307 18.85 -6.79 7.06
N ASN A 308 20.07 -6.49 7.45
CA ASN A 308 20.33 -5.67 8.63
C ASN A 308 19.77 -4.26 8.48
N THR A 309 19.88 -3.67 7.28
CA THR A 309 19.28 -2.36 6.99
C THR A 309 17.76 -2.39 7.10
N LEU A 310 17.11 -3.40 6.52
CA LEU A 310 15.66 -3.57 6.65
C LEU A 310 15.23 -3.74 8.11
N ASN A 311 15.95 -4.54 8.88
CA ASN A 311 15.66 -4.72 10.30
C ASN A 311 15.75 -3.41 11.09
N VAL A 312 16.75 -2.55 10.79
CA VAL A 312 16.87 -1.23 11.43
C VAL A 312 15.68 -0.34 11.04
N ILE A 313 15.31 -0.32 9.76
CA ILE A 313 14.16 0.47 9.27
C ILE A 313 12.89 0.03 9.99
N HIS A 314 12.59 -1.26 10.03
CA HIS A 314 11.38 -1.79 10.67
C HIS A 314 11.37 -1.52 12.18
N TYR A 315 12.51 -1.71 12.85
CA TYR A 315 12.63 -1.36 14.27
C TYR A 315 12.31 0.12 14.54
N MET A 316 12.76 1.02 13.66
CA MET A 316 12.49 2.46 13.81
C MET A 316 11.01 2.78 13.59
N HIS A 317 10.34 2.10 12.64
CA HIS A 317 8.90 2.23 12.44
C HIS A 317 8.14 1.80 13.71
N ASP A 318 8.43 0.62 14.25
CA ASP A 318 7.81 0.13 15.48
C ASP A 318 8.06 1.08 16.66
N LYS A 319 9.33 1.51 16.83
CA LYS A 319 9.73 2.37 17.94
C LYS A 319 9.02 3.72 17.98
N TYR A 320 8.78 4.32 16.83
CA TYR A 320 8.15 5.64 16.72
C TYR A 320 6.67 5.58 16.33
N SER A 321 6.10 4.38 16.26
CA SER A 321 4.67 4.14 16.00
C SER A 321 4.15 4.84 14.73
N TYR A 322 4.92 4.84 13.65
CA TYR A 322 4.59 5.52 12.40
C TYR A 322 3.33 4.97 11.72
N GLU A 323 2.91 3.76 12.05
CA GLU A 323 1.71 3.12 11.51
C GLU A 323 0.56 2.96 12.51
N SER A 324 0.56 3.67 13.65
CA SER A 324 -0.45 3.48 14.71
C SER A 324 -1.88 3.62 14.21
N LEU A 325 -2.16 4.58 13.35
CA LEU A 325 -3.51 4.75 12.81
C LEU A 325 -3.90 3.63 11.88
N GLU A 326 -3.01 3.22 10.97
CA GLU A 326 -3.28 2.10 10.08
C GLU A 326 -3.51 0.81 10.86
N MET A 327 -2.68 0.54 11.85
CA MET A 327 -2.83 -0.61 12.76
C MET A 327 -4.12 -0.54 13.58
N ALA A 328 -4.58 0.65 13.95
CA ALA A 328 -5.88 0.82 14.61
C ALA A 328 -7.06 0.38 13.73
N LEU A 329 -6.90 0.44 12.42
CA LEU A 329 -7.90 0.05 11.42
C LEU A 329 -7.74 -1.40 10.93
N HIS A 330 -6.69 -2.11 11.35
CA HIS A 330 -6.46 -3.53 11.09
C HIS A 330 -7.12 -4.44 12.12
N ASP A 331 -7.12 -5.73 11.83
CA ASP A 331 -7.48 -6.76 12.79
C ASP A 331 -6.47 -6.80 13.94
N THR A 332 -6.85 -7.39 15.07
CA THR A 332 -5.98 -7.49 16.26
C THR A 332 -4.73 -8.34 15.98
N LYS A 333 -4.86 -9.36 15.12
CA LYS A 333 -3.74 -10.21 14.70
C LYS A 333 -3.41 -9.91 13.25
N VAL A 334 -2.28 -9.22 13.03
CA VAL A 334 -1.81 -8.84 11.70
C VAL A 334 -0.67 -9.76 11.27
N ARG A 335 -0.75 -10.29 10.04
CA ARG A 335 0.39 -10.96 9.41
C ARG A 335 1.32 -9.92 8.83
N ARG A 336 2.58 -9.97 9.21
CA ARG A 336 3.60 -9.04 8.74
C ARG A 336 4.52 -9.72 7.74
N PHE A 337 4.73 -9.10 6.59
CA PHE A 337 5.60 -9.57 5.54
C PHE A 337 6.73 -8.59 5.31
N MET A 338 7.95 -9.10 5.15
CA MET A 338 9.06 -8.31 4.66
C MET A 338 9.15 -8.47 3.14
N ALA A 339 8.93 -7.39 2.41
CA ALA A 339 9.12 -7.38 0.97
C ALA A 339 10.59 -7.10 0.65
N THR A 340 11.25 -8.07 0.05
CA THR A 340 12.60 -7.90 -0.48
C THR A 340 12.53 -7.50 -1.95
N GLY A 341 13.43 -6.62 -2.40
CA GLY A 341 13.47 -6.15 -3.77
C GLY A 341 14.87 -6.18 -4.36
N ILE A 342 14.95 -6.55 -5.61
CA ILE A 342 16.17 -6.48 -6.41
C ILE A 342 15.96 -5.61 -7.64
N ALA A 343 17.04 -4.98 -8.11
CA ALA A 343 17.09 -4.24 -9.37
C ALA A 343 18.31 -4.70 -10.18
N GLY A 344 18.23 -4.59 -11.50
CA GLY A 344 19.34 -4.94 -12.40
C GLY A 344 19.63 -6.41 -12.47
N PHE A 345 18.66 -7.30 -12.18
CA PHE A 345 18.86 -8.75 -12.22
C PHE A 345 19.21 -9.23 -13.63
N SER A 346 18.41 -8.89 -14.64
CA SER A 346 18.68 -9.26 -16.04
C SER A 346 20.02 -8.70 -16.51
N VAL A 347 20.34 -7.45 -16.17
CA VAL A 347 21.63 -6.84 -16.53
C VAL A 347 22.80 -7.60 -15.93
N ALA A 348 22.71 -8.00 -14.67
CA ALA A 348 23.76 -8.80 -14.03
C ALA A 348 23.92 -10.19 -14.68
N VAL A 349 22.79 -10.87 -14.95
CA VAL A 349 22.79 -12.20 -15.60
C VAL A 349 23.34 -12.13 -17.04
N ASP A 350 22.90 -11.15 -17.82
CA ASP A 350 23.34 -10.98 -19.21
C ASP A 350 24.81 -10.54 -19.31
N SER A 351 25.38 -10.02 -18.22
CA SER A 351 26.79 -9.57 -18.15
C SER A 351 27.76 -10.67 -17.67
N LEU A 352 27.24 -11.71 -17.03
CA LEU A 352 27.99 -12.88 -16.60
C LEU A 352 28.04 -13.95 -17.68
#